data_a22c3748fc1c7748494e02279d69464f
#
_entry.id   a22c3748fc1c7748494e02279d69464f
#
_cell.length_a   1.000
_cell.length_b   1.000
_cell.length_c   1.000
_cell.angle_alpha   90.00
_cell.angle_beta   90.00
_cell.angle_gamma   90.00
#
_symmetry.space_group_name_H-M   'P 1'
#
loop_
_entity.id
_entity.type
_entity.pdbx_description
1 polymer ?
#
loop_
_entity_poly.entity_id
_entity_poly.type
_entity_poly.pdbx_seq_one_letter_code
_entity_poly.pdbx_strand_id
1 'polypeptide(L)'
;YIPIPERDVEKPFLMPIEDVFSIKGRGTVGTGRVDRGRIKVGDEIEIVGLSDEVRKTTATGVEMFNKTLEEGQAGDNLGVLLRGVAKDELKRGQVLAAPGSITPHTVFEGEVYVLTKEEGGRHTPFFTGYRPQFYFRTTDVTGTVELLGGAEMCMPGDNVTVKGALITPIAMEQGLRFAIREGGRTVGAGVVSKVIE
;
A
#
# COMPACT_ATOMS: atom_id res chain seq x y z
N TYR A 1 8.58 -30.00 7.93
CA TYR A 1 9.13 -29.47 6.65
C TYR A 1 8.30 -28.26 6.25
N ILE A 2 8.92 -27.08 6.20
CA ILE A 2 8.26 -25.84 5.78
C ILE A 2 8.59 -25.66 4.29
N PRO A 3 7.57 -25.63 3.39
CA PRO A 3 7.83 -25.41 1.98
C PRO A 3 8.37 -23.99 1.72
N ILE A 4 9.20 -23.82 0.69
CA ILE A 4 9.67 -22.52 0.24
C ILE A 4 8.45 -21.74 -0.25
N PRO A 5 8.20 -20.52 0.24
CA PRO A 5 7.06 -19.72 -0.22
C PRO A 5 7.18 -19.40 -1.71
N GLU A 6 6.06 -19.51 -2.43
CA GLU A 6 5.97 -19.05 -3.80
C GLU A 6 6.15 -17.54 -3.85
N ARG A 7 6.97 -17.07 -4.79
CA ARG A 7 7.25 -15.64 -4.99
C ARG A 7 6.71 -15.21 -6.35
N ASP A 8 5.91 -14.17 -6.39
CA ASP A 8 5.30 -13.61 -7.61
C ASP A 8 6.32 -12.82 -8.45
N VAL A 9 7.40 -13.48 -8.89
CA VAL A 9 8.52 -12.83 -9.60
C VAL A 9 8.21 -12.44 -11.05
N GLU A 10 7.19 -13.03 -11.66
CA GLU A 10 6.80 -12.75 -13.05
C GLU A 10 5.77 -11.63 -13.19
N LYS A 11 5.18 -11.17 -12.09
CA LYS A 11 4.27 -10.02 -12.09
C LYS A 11 5.03 -8.71 -12.23
N PRO A 12 4.37 -7.62 -12.67
CA PRO A 12 4.99 -6.29 -12.71
C PRO A 12 5.53 -5.89 -11.32
N PHE A 13 6.74 -5.34 -11.28
CA PHE A 13 7.42 -4.92 -10.05
C PHE A 13 6.54 -3.98 -9.22
N LEU A 14 6.52 -4.22 -7.91
CA LEU A 14 5.91 -3.36 -6.92
C LEU A 14 6.62 -3.50 -5.57
N MET A 15 7.06 -2.38 -5.02
CA MET A 15 7.69 -2.29 -3.69
C MET A 15 7.09 -1.11 -2.91
N PRO A 16 6.35 -1.36 -1.83
CA PRO A 16 5.92 -0.30 -0.92
C PRO A 16 7.11 0.36 -0.23
N ILE A 17 7.08 1.68 -0.12
CA ILE A 17 8.11 2.46 0.57
C ILE A 17 7.86 2.42 2.08
N GLU A 18 8.83 1.93 2.83
CA GLU A 18 8.82 1.87 4.29
C GLU A 18 9.62 3.00 4.92
N ASP A 19 10.79 3.33 4.35
CA ASP A 19 11.66 4.40 4.81
C ASP A 19 12.38 5.08 3.66
N VAL A 20 12.83 6.32 3.89
CA VAL A 20 13.50 7.16 2.91
C VAL A 20 14.71 7.84 3.52
N PHE A 21 15.86 7.72 2.88
CA PHE A 21 17.06 8.44 3.27
C PHE A 21 17.87 8.92 2.07
N SER A 22 18.81 9.82 2.30
CA SER A 22 19.72 10.31 1.28
C SER A 22 21.13 9.83 1.55
N ILE A 23 21.81 9.42 0.48
CA ILE A 23 23.24 9.13 0.51
C ILE A 23 23.96 10.28 -0.18
N LYS A 24 24.86 10.95 0.55
CA LYS A 24 25.63 12.08 0.01
C LYS A 24 26.41 11.65 -1.25
N GLY A 25 26.18 12.35 -2.35
CA GLY A 25 26.80 12.06 -3.64
C GLY A 25 26.19 10.92 -4.45
N ARG A 26 25.20 10.18 -3.91
CA ARG A 26 24.54 9.07 -4.62
C ARG A 26 23.06 9.32 -4.88
N GLY A 27 22.36 10.07 -4.03
CA GLY A 27 20.95 10.43 -4.21
C GLY A 27 20.03 9.90 -3.12
N THR A 28 18.75 9.83 -3.44
CA THR A 28 17.70 9.37 -2.53
C THR A 28 17.48 7.85 -2.67
N VAL A 29 17.32 7.20 -1.53
CA VAL A 29 17.05 5.77 -1.41
C VAL A 29 15.69 5.57 -0.78
N GLY A 30 14.83 4.80 -1.45
CA GLY A 30 13.62 4.24 -0.87
C GLY A 30 13.86 2.80 -0.46
N THR A 31 13.50 2.44 0.78
CA THR A 31 13.61 1.07 1.27
C THR A 31 12.25 0.44 1.44
N GLY A 32 12.18 -0.86 1.25
CA GLY A 32 10.99 -1.65 1.46
C GLY A 32 11.17 -3.11 1.08
N ARG A 33 10.13 -3.88 1.28
CA ARG A 33 10.05 -5.25 0.82
C ARG A 33 9.37 -5.31 -0.54
N VAL A 34 9.97 -5.99 -1.49
CA VAL A 34 9.36 -6.22 -2.81
C VAL A 34 8.16 -7.15 -2.66
N ASP A 35 6.98 -6.67 -3.00
CA ASP A 35 5.73 -7.47 -2.97
C ASP A 35 5.68 -8.46 -4.12
N ARG A 36 6.05 -8.00 -5.31
CA ARG A 36 6.00 -8.80 -6.55
C ARG A 36 6.99 -8.28 -7.58
N GLY A 37 7.30 -9.14 -8.55
CA GLY A 37 8.12 -8.80 -9.70
C GLY A 37 9.61 -8.76 -9.38
N ARG A 38 10.33 -8.15 -10.29
CA ARG A 38 11.79 -7.96 -10.24
C ARG A 38 12.16 -6.54 -10.59
N ILE A 39 13.27 -6.07 -10.05
CA ILE A 39 13.87 -4.77 -10.38
C ILE A 39 15.35 -4.94 -10.65
N LYS A 40 15.82 -4.32 -11.73
CA LYS A 40 17.24 -4.27 -12.12
C LYS A 40 17.75 -2.85 -12.09
N VAL A 41 19.04 -2.71 -11.89
CA VAL A 41 19.71 -1.43 -12.09
C VAL A 41 19.52 -0.97 -13.53
N GLY A 42 19.04 0.28 -13.71
CA GLY A 42 18.73 0.86 -15.01
C GLY A 42 17.24 0.80 -15.39
N ASP A 43 16.42 0.06 -14.65
CA ASP A 43 14.98 0.00 -14.93
C ASP A 43 14.29 1.35 -14.70
N GLU A 44 13.39 1.70 -15.62
CA GLU A 44 12.44 2.77 -15.44
C GLU A 44 11.34 2.30 -14.48
N ILE A 45 11.02 3.13 -13.50
CA ILE A 45 9.99 2.87 -12.50
C ILE A 45 9.16 4.11 -12.25
N GLU A 46 7.99 3.94 -11.64
CA GLU A 46 7.09 5.00 -11.23
C GLU A 46 6.95 5.05 -9.71
N ILE A 47 6.85 6.27 -9.19
CA ILE A 47 6.49 6.56 -7.79
C ILE A 47 5.00 6.89 -7.80
N VAL A 48 4.20 6.09 -7.10
CA VAL A 48 2.73 6.16 -7.12
C VAL A 48 2.16 6.25 -5.70
N GLY A 49 1.16 7.10 -5.52
CA GLY A 49 0.44 7.27 -4.26
C GLY A 49 0.77 8.56 -3.53
N LEU A 50 -0.08 8.94 -2.58
CA LEU A 50 -0.08 10.19 -1.80
C LEU A 50 -0.19 11.48 -2.64
N SER A 51 -0.35 11.35 -3.94
CA SER A 51 -0.57 12.39 -4.93
C SER A 51 -1.28 11.78 -6.13
N ASP A 52 -2.03 12.59 -6.87
CA ASP A 52 -2.61 12.20 -8.16
C ASP A 52 -1.54 12.08 -9.26
N GLU A 53 -0.40 12.76 -9.06
CA GLU A 53 0.72 12.72 -10.00
C GLU A 53 1.52 11.44 -9.84
N VAL A 54 1.78 10.79 -10.97
CA VAL A 54 2.71 9.67 -11.09
C VAL A 54 4.05 10.18 -11.57
N ARG A 55 5.10 9.98 -10.79
CA ARG A 55 6.44 10.42 -11.13
C ARG A 55 7.28 9.28 -11.68
N LYS A 56 7.85 9.49 -12.85
CA LYS A 56 8.81 8.55 -13.45
C LYS A 56 10.22 8.81 -12.97
N THR A 57 10.96 7.75 -12.72
CA THR A 57 12.37 7.79 -12.35
C THR A 57 13.08 6.52 -12.82
N THR A 58 14.38 6.44 -12.60
CA THR A 58 15.21 5.28 -12.92
C THR A 58 15.88 4.75 -11.67
N ALA A 59 15.87 3.45 -11.47
CA ALA A 59 16.63 2.78 -10.43
C ALA A 59 18.12 2.80 -10.82
N THR A 60 18.91 3.62 -10.13
CA THR A 60 20.36 3.73 -10.38
C THR A 60 21.20 2.79 -9.53
N GLY A 61 20.59 2.12 -8.56
CA GLY A 61 21.22 1.12 -7.73
C GLY A 61 20.18 0.31 -6.96
N VAL A 62 20.49 -0.94 -6.71
CA VAL A 62 19.72 -1.87 -5.89
C VAL A 62 20.66 -2.44 -4.84
N GLU A 63 20.28 -2.33 -3.57
CA GLU A 63 21.11 -2.76 -2.45
C GLU A 63 20.32 -3.62 -1.46
N MET A 64 20.99 -4.61 -0.87
CA MET A 64 20.44 -5.45 0.19
C MET A 64 21.55 -5.76 1.20
N PHE A 65 21.31 -5.47 2.49
CA PHE A 65 22.30 -5.68 3.56
C PHE A 65 23.69 -5.08 3.26
N ASN A 66 23.72 -3.83 2.76
CA ASN A 66 24.94 -3.11 2.36
C ASN A 66 25.73 -3.76 1.20
N LYS A 67 25.09 -4.62 0.43
CA LYS A 67 25.64 -5.20 -0.80
C LYS A 67 24.87 -4.68 -2.01
N THR A 68 25.61 -4.25 -3.02
CA THR A 68 25.01 -3.88 -4.30
C THR A 68 24.59 -5.14 -5.05
N LEU A 69 23.40 -5.12 -5.60
CA LEU A 69 22.83 -6.17 -6.42
C LEU A 69 22.60 -5.66 -7.85
N GLU A 70 22.66 -6.56 -8.82
CA GLU A 70 22.21 -6.27 -10.19
C GLU A 70 20.68 -6.32 -10.32
N GLU A 71 20.07 -7.23 -9.56
CA GLU A 71 18.63 -7.48 -9.56
C GLU A 71 18.12 -7.78 -8.14
N GLY A 72 16.93 -7.29 -7.81
CA GLY A 72 16.13 -7.67 -6.65
C GLY A 72 14.79 -8.26 -7.09
N GLN A 73 14.18 -9.11 -6.26
CA GLN A 73 12.95 -9.81 -6.58
C GLN A 73 11.96 -9.89 -5.42
N ALA A 74 10.73 -10.30 -5.73
CA ALA A 74 9.67 -10.50 -4.75
C ALA A 74 10.17 -11.22 -3.49
N GLY A 75 9.86 -10.66 -2.33
CA GLY A 75 10.27 -11.14 -1.01
C GLY A 75 11.58 -10.54 -0.48
N ASP A 76 12.38 -9.88 -1.30
CA ASP A 76 13.60 -9.24 -0.87
C ASP A 76 13.34 -7.90 -0.18
N ASN A 77 14.10 -7.59 0.87
CA ASN A 77 14.16 -6.25 1.46
C ASN A 77 15.26 -5.46 0.77
N LEU A 78 14.90 -4.41 0.06
CA LEU A 78 15.80 -3.65 -0.79
C LEU A 78 15.88 -2.17 -0.40
N GLY A 79 17.01 -1.57 -0.69
CA GLY A 79 17.17 -0.14 -0.91
C GLY A 79 17.33 0.14 -2.40
N VAL A 80 16.47 0.98 -2.94
CA VAL A 80 16.52 1.37 -4.36
C VAL A 80 16.94 2.82 -4.45
N LEU A 81 18.06 3.07 -5.15
CA LEU A 81 18.53 4.43 -5.45
C LEU A 81 17.76 4.97 -6.63
N LEU A 82 17.26 6.21 -6.49
CA LEU A 82 16.40 6.86 -7.46
C LEU A 82 17.09 8.07 -8.10
N ARG A 83 17.02 8.16 -9.42
CA ARG A 83 17.59 9.28 -10.17
C ARG A 83 16.72 10.53 -10.06
N GLY A 84 17.33 11.65 -9.69
CA GLY A 84 16.68 12.97 -9.75
C GLY A 84 15.48 13.13 -8.80
N VAL A 85 15.41 12.36 -7.73
CA VAL A 85 14.37 12.44 -6.70
C VAL A 85 14.98 12.99 -5.43
N ALA A 86 14.43 14.08 -4.90
CA ALA A 86 14.84 14.62 -3.61
C ALA A 86 14.20 13.82 -2.46
N LYS A 87 14.82 13.85 -1.27
CA LYS A 87 14.35 13.09 -0.11
C LYS A 87 12.91 13.44 0.29
N ASP A 88 12.53 14.70 0.18
CA ASP A 88 11.20 15.23 0.52
C ASP A 88 10.11 14.90 -0.54
N GLU A 89 10.54 14.46 -1.72
CA GLU A 89 9.65 14.03 -2.81
C GLU A 89 9.27 12.56 -2.75
N LEU A 90 9.94 11.79 -1.89
CA LEU A 90 9.64 10.38 -1.65
C LEU A 90 9.16 10.19 -0.21
N LYS A 91 8.05 9.48 -0.02
CA LYS A 91 7.42 9.31 1.29
C LYS A 91 7.02 7.87 1.53
N ARG A 92 7.05 7.48 2.81
CA ARG A 92 6.42 6.24 3.27
C ARG A 92 4.93 6.25 2.88
N GLY A 93 4.44 5.14 2.36
CA GLY A 93 3.07 5.00 1.86
C GLY A 93 2.94 5.09 0.35
N GLN A 94 3.93 5.65 -0.35
CA GLN A 94 4.05 5.52 -1.79
C GLN A 94 4.57 4.13 -2.15
N VAL A 95 4.44 3.76 -3.42
CA VAL A 95 5.04 2.54 -3.97
C VAL A 95 5.97 2.88 -5.12
N LEU A 96 7.00 2.06 -5.30
CA LEU A 96 7.76 1.97 -6.53
C LEU A 96 7.16 0.86 -7.37
N ALA A 97 6.83 1.13 -8.62
CA ALA A 97 6.15 0.19 -9.48
C ALA A 97 6.68 0.21 -10.90
N ALA A 98 6.50 -0.90 -11.63
CA ALA A 98 6.74 -0.94 -13.06
C ALA A 98 5.86 0.09 -13.77
N PRO A 99 6.34 0.77 -14.84
CA PRO A 99 5.58 1.80 -15.51
C PRO A 99 4.20 1.32 -15.97
N GLY A 100 3.16 2.11 -15.64
CA GLY A 100 1.77 1.85 -16.03
C GLY A 100 1.10 0.66 -15.33
N SER A 101 1.75 0.05 -14.34
CA SER A 101 1.23 -1.18 -13.69
C SER A 101 0.22 -0.93 -12.59
N ILE A 102 0.23 0.24 -11.98
CA ILE A 102 -0.70 0.65 -10.92
C ILE A 102 -0.91 2.16 -10.94
N THR A 103 -2.08 2.62 -10.53
CA THR A 103 -2.47 4.04 -10.52
C THR A 103 -2.98 4.46 -9.14
N PRO A 104 -2.90 5.78 -8.80
CA PRO A 104 -3.43 6.29 -7.54
C PRO A 104 -4.96 6.43 -7.61
N HIS A 105 -5.64 6.12 -6.51
CA HIS A 105 -7.10 6.20 -6.40
C HIS A 105 -7.54 6.65 -5.01
N THR A 106 -8.72 7.27 -4.94
CA THR A 106 -9.33 7.74 -3.69
C THR A 106 -10.63 7.02 -3.36
N VAL A 107 -11.34 6.47 -4.35
CA VAL A 107 -12.66 5.85 -4.15
C VAL A 107 -12.65 4.39 -4.57
N PHE A 108 -13.11 3.53 -3.68
CA PHE A 108 -13.16 2.09 -3.89
C PHE A 108 -14.35 1.43 -3.22
N GLU A 109 -14.72 0.25 -3.67
CA GLU A 109 -15.58 -0.68 -2.94
C GLU A 109 -14.72 -1.78 -2.31
N GLY A 110 -15.10 -2.25 -1.14
CA GLY A 110 -14.40 -3.32 -0.44
C GLY A 110 -15.31 -4.18 0.40
N GLU A 111 -14.90 -5.43 0.56
CA GLU A 111 -15.51 -6.36 1.49
C GLU A 111 -14.77 -6.25 2.83
N VAL A 112 -15.50 -6.00 3.91
CA VAL A 112 -14.91 -5.74 5.24
C VAL A 112 -15.50 -6.70 6.26
N TYR A 113 -14.62 -7.30 7.06
CA TYR A 113 -14.96 -7.96 8.31
C TYR A 113 -14.66 -7.01 9.48
N VAL A 114 -15.64 -6.77 10.31
CA VAL A 114 -15.51 -5.92 11.51
C VAL A 114 -15.22 -6.78 12.72
N LEU A 115 -14.06 -6.56 13.34
CA LEU A 115 -13.62 -7.34 14.49
C LEU A 115 -14.58 -7.20 15.67
N THR A 116 -14.83 -8.31 16.35
CA THR A 116 -15.60 -8.33 17.60
C THR A 116 -14.81 -7.71 18.75
N LYS A 117 -15.47 -7.44 19.88
CA LYS A 117 -14.81 -6.97 21.10
C LYS A 117 -13.77 -7.97 21.61
N GLU A 118 -14.06 -9.26 21.53
CA GLU A 118 -13.17 -10.34 21.96
C GLU A 118 -11.91 -10.43 21.09
N GLU A 119 -12.02 -10.04 19.83
CA GLU A 119 -10.90 -9.94 18.88
C GLU A 119 -10.11 -8.62 19.01
N GLY A 120 -10.46 -7.78 19.98
CA GLY A 120 -9.84 -6.48 20.21
C GLY A 120 -10.43 -5.35 19.36
N GLY A 121 -11.55 -5.60 18.68
CA GLY A 121 -12.27 -4.65 17.84
C GLY A 121 -13.20 -3.71 18.60
N ARG A 122 -14.22 -3.24 17.90
CA ARG A 122 -15.27 -2.37 18.43
C ARG A 122 -16.27 -3.17 19.28
N HIS A 123 -16.96 -2.47 20.19
CA HIS A 123 -18.10 -2.98 20.95
C HIS A 123 -19.40 -2.24 20.62
N THR A 124 -19.34 -1.28 19.71
CA THR A 124 -20.47 -0.50 19.23
C THR A 124 -20.56 -0.57 17.71
N PRO A 125 -21.77 -0.48 17.12
CA PRO A 125 -21.92 -0.41 15.68
C PRO A 125 -21.36 0.89 15.10
N PHE A 126 -21.17 0.91 13.80
CA PHE A 126 -20.98 2.16 13.05
C PHE A 126 -21.98 2.27 11.90
N PHE A 127 -22.11 3.48 11.38
CA PHE A 127 -23.09 3.86 10.36
C PHE A 127 -22.38 4.46 9.16
N THR A 128 -23.11 4.65 8.06
CA THR A 128 -22.63 5.47 6.93
C THR A 128 -22.20 6.85 7.43
N GLY A 129 -21.05 7.32 6.94
CA GLY A 129 -20.40 8.53 7.44
C GLY A 129 -19.31 8.27 8.48
N TYR A 130 -19.11 7.01 8.91
CA TYR A 130 -18.00 6.60 9.74
C TYR A 130 -16.65 6.98 9.08
N ARG A 131 -15.75 7.57 9.86
CA ARG A 131 -14.51 8.15 9.36
C ARG A 131 -13.28 7.62 10.09
N PRO A 132 -12.88 6.37 9.81
CA PRO A 132 -11.69 5.76 10.40
C PRO A 132 -10.44 6.08 9.60
N GLN A 133 -9.33 5.45 10.01
CA GLN A 133 -8.13 5.34 9.21
C GLN A 133 -8.11 4.01 8.48
N PHE A 134 -7.73 4.04 7.21
CA PHE A 134 -7.48 2.88 6.38
C PHE A 134 -5.97 2.66 6.28
N TYR A 135 -5.52 1.49 6.68
CA TYR A 135 -4.12 1.11 6.59
C TYR A 135 -3.87 0.30 5.32
N PHE A 136 -3.19 0.94 4.37
CA PHE A 136 -2.77 0.31 3.13
C PHE A 136 -1.27 0.13 3.10
N ARG A 137 -0.78 -1.10 2.98
CA ARG A 137 0.63 -1.45 2.92
C ARG A 137 1.44 -0.86 4.09
N THR A 138 1.94 0.36 3.97
CA THR A 138 2.86 0.98 4.94
C THR A 138 2.36 2.29 5.55
N THR A 139 1.14 2.73 5.23
CA THR A 139 0.61 4.02 5.71
C THR A 139 -0.87 4.00 6.03
N ASP A 140 -1.27 4.87 6.94
CA ASP A 140 -2.66 5.19 7.26
C ASP A 140 -3.15 6.34 6.39
N VAL A 141 -4.41 6.25 5.93
CA VAL A 141 -5.11 7.35 5.26
C VAL A 141 -6.52 7.45 5.85
N THR A 142 -6.93 8.64 6.23
CA THR A 142 -8.30 8.90 6.67
C THR A 142 -9.26 8.78 5.49
N GLY A 143 -10.38 8.11 5.70
CA GLY A 143 -11.42 7.98 4.70
C GLY A 143 -12.80 7.87 5.32
N THR A 144 -13.83 8.12 4.51
CA THR A 144 -15.23 8.00 4.90
C THR A 144 -15.80 6.69 4.38
N VAL A 145 -16.58 6.02 5.19
CA VAL A 145 -17.27 4.76 4.87
C VAL A 145 -18.72 5.02 4.56
N GLU A 146 -19.19 4.53 3.42
CA GLU A 146 -20.59 4.38 3.06
C GLU A 146 -20.93 2.89 3.06
N LEU A 147 -21.95 2.49 3.82
CA LEU A 147 -22.44 1.11 3.84
C LEU A 147 -23.26 0.84 2.58
N LEU A 148 -22.97 -0.25 1.89
CA LEU A 148 -23.68 -0.66 0.69
C LEU A 148 -24.65 -1.82 0.97
N GLY A 149 -25.44 -2.20 -0.05
CA GLY A 149 -26.37 -3.34 0.05
C GLY A 149 -27.58 -3.11 0.95
N GLY A 150 -27.94 -1.84 1.22
CA GLY A 150 -29.09 -1.51 2.07
C GLY A 150 -28.83 -1.64 3.57
N ALA A 151 -27.58 -1.81 3.98
CA ALA A 151 -27.22 -1.84 5.40
C ALA A 151 -27.31 -0.45 6.02
N GLU A 152 -28.08 -0.30 7.09
CA GLU A 152 -28.18 0.96 7.84
C GLU A 152 -27.05 1.10 8.86
N MET A 153 -26.61 -0.02 9.43
CA MET A 153 -25.52 -0.09 10.40
C MET A 153 -24.68 -1.36 10.20
N CYS A 154 -23.49 -1.35 10.73
CA CYS A 154 -22.60 -2.50 10.78
C CYS A 154 -22.23 -2.81 12.23
N MET A 155 -22.52 -4.04 12.68
CA MET A 155 -22.20 -4.51 14.03
C MET A 155 -20.81 -5.16 14.06
N PRO A 156 -20.14 -5.14 15.22
CA PRO A 156 -18.95 -5.98 15.41
C PRO A 156 -19.26 -7.46 15.12
N GLY A 157 -18.41 -8.11 14.31
CA GLY A 157 -18.62 -9.48 13.83
C GLY A 157 -19.28 -9.57 12.46
N ASP A 158 -19.78 -8.47 11.90
CA ASP A 158 -20.42 -8.47 10.59
C ASP A 158 -19.40 -8.47 9.45
N ASN A 159 -19.80 -9.07 8.33
CA ASN A 159 -19.22 -8.84 7.01
C ASN A 159 -20.09 -7.85 6.25
N VAL A 160 -19.50 -6.83 5.69
CA VAL A 160 -20.24 -5.77 5.00
C VAL A 160 -19.48 -5.29 3.76
N THR A 161 -20.24 -4.96 2.71
CA THR A 161 -19.69 -4.25 1.55
C THR A 161 -19.73 -2.75 1.81
N VAL A 162 -18.60 -2.10 1.64
CA VAL A 162 -18.46 -0.67 1.87
C VAL A 162 -17.94 0.04 0.63
N LYS A 163 -18.30 1.32 0.50
CA LYS A 163 -17.60 2.26 -0.37
C LYS A 163 -16.74 3.16 0.50
N GLY A 164 -15.45 3.14 0.25
CA GLY A 164 -14.47 3.99 0.91
C GLY A 164 -14.12 5.21 0.05
N ALA A 165 -14.06 6.38 0.66
CA ALA A 165 -13.59 7.62 0.05
C ALA A 165 -12.44 8.17 0.88
N LEU A 166 -11.23 8.07 0.35
CA LEU A 166 -9.99 8.49 1.02
C LEU A 166 -9.74 9.98 0.81
N ILE A 167 -9.15 10.64 1.80
CA ILE A 167 -8.72 12.05 1.67
C ILE A 167 -7.44 12.23 0.86
N THR A 168 -6.69 11.15 0.66
CA THR A 168 -5.41 11.15 -0.06
C THR A 168 -5.35 9.94 -0.97
N PRO A 169 -4.88 10.07 -2.23
CA PRO A 169 -4.78 8.96 -3.15
C PRO A 169 -3.80 7.89 -2.68
N ILE A 170 -4.12 6.64 -2.93
CA ILE A 170 -3.27 5.48 -2.66
C ILE A 170 -3.09 4.69 -3.96
N ALA A 171 -1.89 4.18 -4.19
CA ALA A 171 -1.65 3.21 -5.26
C ALA A 171 -2.52 1.97 -5.00
N MET A 172 -3.54 1.79 -5.80
CA MET A 172 -4.62 0.84 -5.52
C MET A 172 -4.94 -0.03 -6.74
N GLU A 173 -5.30 -1.26 -6.44
CA GLU A 173 -5.78 -2.25 -7.40
C GLU A 173 -6.78 -3.17 -6.74
N GLN A 174 -7.58 -3.86 -7.52
CA GLN A 174 -8.47 -4.91 -7.04
C GLN A 174 -7.66 -6.01 -6.34
N GLY A 175 -8.15 -6.50 -5.20
CA GLY A 175 -7.48 -7.51 -4.39
C GLY A 175 -6.53 -6.94 -3.33
N LEU A 176 -6.30 -5.63 -3.31
CA LEU A 176 -5.49 -4.99 -2.28
C LEU A 176 -6.16 -5.15 -0.91
N ARG A 177 -5.41 -5.69 0.04
CA ARG A 177 -5.87 -5.81 1.43
C ARG A 177 -5.62 -4.53 2.21
N PHE A 178 -6.52 -4.25 3.14
CA PHE A 178 -6.39 -3.12 4.06
C PHE A 178 -6.91 -3.45 5.46
N ALA A 179 -6.46 -2.70 6.43
CA ALA A 179 -7.04 -2.70 7.77
C ALA A 179 -7.79 -1.40 8.04
N ILE A 180 -8.82 -1.47 8.86
CA ILE A 180 -9.53 -0.29 9.40
C ILE A 180 -9.04 -0.10 10.83
N ARG A 181 -8.63 1.12 11.16
CA ARG A 181 -8.01 1.45 12.44
C ARG A 181 -8.67 2.66 13.10
N GLU A 182 -8.79 2.58 14.41
CA GLU A 182 -9.19 3.68 15.28
C GLU A 182 -8.18 3.86 16.41
N GLY A 183 -7.62 5.05 16.56
CA GLY A 183 -6.68 5.35 17.64
C GLY A 183 -5.49 4.38 17.70
N GLY A 184 -4.98 3.94 16.55
CA GLY A 184 -3.87 2.98 16.46
C GLY A 184 -4.27 1.51 16.65
N ARG A 185 -5.56 1.21 16.85
CA ARG A 185 -6.09 -0.14 17.07
C ARG A 185 -6.82 -0.62 15.81
N THR A 186 -6.53 -1.85 15.37
CA THR A 186 -7.25 -2.47 14.25
C THR A 186 -8.65 -2.88 14.71
N VAL A 187 -9.67 -2.41 14.00
CA VAL A 187 -11.09 -2.69 14.25
C VAL A 187 -11.77 -3.43 13.11
N GLY A 188 -11.10 -3.58 11.99
CA GLY A 188 -11.61 -4.33 10.85
C GLY A 188 -10.51 -4.66 9.86
N ALA A 189 -10.81 -5.57 8.96
CA ALA A 189 -9.94 -5.94 7.85
C ALA A 189 -10.77 -6.12 6.58
N GLY A 190 -10.22 -5.74 5.45
CA GLY A 190 -10.94 -5.81 4.19
C GLY A 190 -10.05 -6.02 2.98
N VAL A 191 -10.72 -6.21 1.85
CA VAL A 191 -10.12 -6.37 0.53
C VAL A 191 -10.84 -5.46 -0.45
N VAL A 192 -10.08 -4.74 -1.28
CA VAL A 192 -10.63 -3.94 -2.37
C VAL A 192 -11.26 -4.86 -3.40
N SER A 193 -12.58 -4.78 -3.57
CA SER A 193 -13.31 -5.56 -4.56
C SER A 193 -13.43 -4.82 -5.90
N LYS A 194 -13.44 -3.50 -5.86
CA LYS A 194 -13.53 -2.66 -7.06
C LYS A 194 -12.89 -1.29 -6.81
N VAL A 195 -12.11 -0.83 -7.76
CA VAL A 195 -11.58 0.55 -7.79
C VAL A 195 -12.54 1.41 -8.61
N ILE A 196 -12.88 2.60 -8.11
CA ILE A 196 -13.88 3.50 -8.74
C ILE A 196 -13.20 4.74 -9.30
N GLU A 197 -12.41 5.47 -8.46
CA GLU A 197 -11.77 6.74 -8.81
C GLU A 197 -10.44 6.94 -8.05
#